data_c0248ff217e6795b3b3b57c131ea7fd8
#
_entry.id   c0248ff217e6795b3b3b57c131ea7fd8
#
_cell.length_a   1.000
_cell.length_b   1.000
_cell.length_c   1.000
_cell.angle_alpha   90.00
_cell.angle_beta   90.00
_cell.angle_gamma   90.00
#
_symmetry.space_group_name_H-M   'P 1'
#
loop_
_entity.id
_entity.type
_entity.pdbx_description
1 polymer ?
#
loop_
_entity_poly.entity_id
_entity_poly.type
_entity_poly.pdbx_seq_one_letter_code
_entity_poly.pdbx_strand_id
1 'polypeptide(L)'
;MPAHMLPHRTPAQLLVIARQSLEEAVHTTPDGLRFAAAHLAALRAAAALLAARARPAGPGRRTRATSVWSLLVLVAPEFSDWAGYFALGAGKRAAAEAGIPQVVSAREADDLVRAAEQFVAVAESSLGLTCQPPLAA
;
A
#
# COMPACT_ATOMS: atom_id res chain seq x y z
N MET A 1 -27.78 -12.53 7.61
CA MET A 1 -26.96 -11.84 6.63
C MET A 1 -25.61 -12.48 6.52
N PRO A 2 -25.32 -13.00 5.41
CA PRO A 2 -24.04 -13.67 5.25
C PRO A 2 -22.88 -12.69 5.41
N ALA A 3 -21.81 -13.22 5.94
CA ALA A 3 -20.62 -12.40 6.13
C ALA A 3 -20.07 -11.83 4.83
N HIS A 4 -20.30 -12.54 3.75
CA HIS A 4 -19.78 -12.08 2.48
C HIS A 4 -20.49 -10.83 1.97
N MET A 5 -21.51 -10.40 2.66
CA MET A 5 -22.18 -9.17 2.28
C MET A 5 -21.47 -7.93 2.77
N LEU A 6 -20.33 -8.10 3.44
CA LEU A 6 -19.52 -6.96 3.77
C LEU A 6 -19.14 -6.22 2.50
N PRO A 7 -19.30 -4.92 2.48
CA PRO A 7 -19.01 -4.17 1.26
C PRO A 7 -17.54 -4.25 0.91
N HIS A 8 -17.29 -4.41 -0.35
CA HIS A 8 -15.93 -4.31 -0.86
C HIS A 8 -15.57 -2.85 -0.98
N ARG A 9 -14.35 -2.53 -0.63
CA ARG A 9 -13.89 -1.17 -0.79
C ARG A 9 -13.57 -0.90 -2.24
N THR A 10 -13.97 0.26 -2.69
CA THR A 10 -13.64 0.69 -4.04
C THR A 10 -12.18 1.13 -4.10
N PRO A 11 -11.60 1.18 -5.30
CA PRO A 11 -10.25 1.73 -5.42
C PRO A 11 -10.12 3.12 -4.81
N ALA A 12 -11.10 3.98 -5.02
CA ALA A 12 -11.06 5.32 -4.44
C ALA A 12 -11.05 5.27 -2.92
N GLN A 13 -11.87 4.39 -2.33
CA GLN A 13 -11.90 4.25 -0.88
C GLN A 13 -10.57 3.73 -0.34
N LEU A 14 -9.96 2.78 -1.03
CA LEU A 14 -8.67 2.26 -0.62
C LEU A 14 -7.60 3.33 -0.65
N LEU A 15 -7.64 4.20 -1.65
CA LEU A 15 -6.67 5.29 -1.73
C LEU A 15 -6.88 6.34 -0.65
N VAL A 16 -8.14 6.61 -0.30
CA VAL A 16 -8.40 7.51 0.83
C VAL A 16 -7.80 6.93 2.10
N ILE A 17 -7.99 5.63 2.32
CA ILE A 17 -7.44 4.99 3.51
C ILE A 17 -5.92 5.02 3.47
N ALA A 18 -5.33 4.80 2.29
CA ALA A 18 -3.88 4.88 2.16
C ALA A 18 -3.36 6.26 2.53
N ARG A 19 -4.03 7.31 2.09
CA ARG A 19 -3.64 8.67 2.43
C ARG A 19 -3.73 8.91 3.92
N GLN A 20 -4.82 8.47 4.53
CA GLN A 20 -4.98 8.63 5.97
C GLN A 20 -3.89 7.89 6.72
N SER A 21 -3.56 6.69 6.26
CA SER A 21 -2.49 5.90 6.87
C SER A 21 -1.16 6.62 6.79
N LEU A 22 -0.90 7.29 5.66
CA LEU A 22 0.34 8.05 5.53
C LEU A 22 0.40 9.22 6.47
N GLU A 23 -0.70 9.93 6.63
CA GLU A 23 -0.73 11.05 7.56
C GLU A 23 -0.42 10.60 8.96
N GLU A 24 -0.92 9.44 9.34
CA GLU A 24 -0.63 8.89 10.64
C GLU A 24 0.81 8.41 10.74
N ALA A 25 1.30 7.80 9.65
CA ALA A 25 2.64 7.24 9.65
C ALA A 25 3.70 8.28 9.92
N VAL A 26 3.53 9.47 9.36
CA VAL A 26 4.51 10.53 9.51
C VAL A 26 4.79 10.83 10.97
N HIS A 27 3.79 10.68 11.82
CA HIS A 27 3.90 11.00 13.24
C HIS A 27 4.06 9.76 14.12
N THR A 28 4.19 8.59 13.52
CA THR A 28 4.25 7.36 14.30
C THR A 28 5.66 7.10 14.82
N THR A 29 5.74 6.73 16.08
CA THR A 29 7.00 6.32 16.70
C THR A 29 6.76 4.99 17.42
N PRO A 30 7.78 4.20 17.61
CA PRO A 30 9.17 4.37 17.16
C PRO A 30 9.34 4.11 15.67
N ASP A 31 10.58 4.16 15.21
CA ASP A 31 10.89 4.06 13.79
C ASP A 31 10.31 2.81 13.14
N GLY A 32 10.38 1.68 13.83
CA GLY A 32 9.86 0.44 13.27
C GLY A 32 8.37 0.50 12.99
N LEU A 33 7.60 1.14 13.89
CA LEU A 33 6.17 1.27 13.68
C LEU A 33 5.85 2.29 12.61
N ARG A 34 6.69 3.32 12.47
CA ARG A 34 6.52 4.27 11.37
C ARG A 34 6.75 3.58 10.03
N PHE A 35 7.78 2.75 9.96
CA PHE A 35 8.05 1.95 8.78
C PHE A 35 6.86 1.06 8.45
N ALA A 36 6.34 0.35 9.45
CA ALA A 36 5.22 -0.57 9.25
C ALA A 36 3.97 0.18 8.78
N ALA A 37 3.70 1.33 9.36
CA ALA A 37 2.53 2.11 8.99
C ALA A 37 2.64 2.61 7.55
N ALA A 38 3.81 3.08 7.15
CA ALA A 38 4.02 3.55 5.79
C ALA A 38 3.92 2.39 4.79
N HIS A 39 4.47 1.25 5.16
CA HIS A 39 4.40 0.07 4.30
C HIS A 39 2.96 -0.38 4.10
N LEU A 40 2.16 -0.31 5.16
CA LEU A 40 0.75 -0.66 5.06
C LEU A 40 0.00 0.30 4.15
N ALA A 41 0.34 1.59 4.21
CA ALA A 41 -0.27 2.55 3.30
C ALA A 41 0.03 2.20 1.84
N ALA A 42 1.28 1.85 1.55
CA ALA A 42 1.65 1.43 0.20
C ALA A 42 0.89 0.18 -0.21
N LEU A 43 0.73 -0.75 0.73
CA LEU A 43 0.00 -1.98 0.44
C LEU A 43 -1.44 -1.68 0.05
N ARG A 44 -2.06 -0.73 0.72
CA ARG A 44 -3.44 -0.35 0.40
C ARG A 44 -3.54 0.33 -0.95
N ALA A 45 -2.53 1.11 -1.31
CA ALA A 45 -2.50 1.69 -2.65
C ALA A 45 -2.36 0.61 -3.72
N ALA A 46 -1.52 -0.39 -3.46
CA ALA A 46 -1.40 -1.52 -4.37
C ALA A 46 -2.72 -2.27 -4.49
N ALA A 47 -3.41 -2.45 -3.37
CA ALA A 47 -4.71 -3.09 -3.39
C ALA A 47 -5.72 -2.31 -4.23
N ALA A 48 -5.63 -0.98 -4.20
CA ALA A 48 -6.49 -0.15 -5.03
C ALA A 48 -6.23 -0.38 -6.51
N LEU A 49 -4.96 -0.46 -6.88
CA LEU A 49 -4.62 -0.73 -8.27
C LEU A 49 -5.11 -2.09 -8.72
N LEU A 50 -4.96 -3.08 -7.86
CA LEU A 50 -5.45 -4.42 -8.16
C LEU A 50 -6.96 -4.45 -8.29
N ALA A 51 -7.66 -3.78 -7.38
CA ALA A 51 -9.10 -3.74 -7.42
C ALA A 51 -9.61 -3.10 -8.70
N ALA A 52 -8.89 -2.10 -9.19
CA ALA A 52 -9.30 -1.38 -10.39
C ALA A 52 -9.06 -2.18 -11.64
N ARG A 53 -8.02 -3.02 -11.67
CA ARG A 53 -7.62 -3.70 -12.89
C ARG A 53 -7.93 -5.18 -12.91
N ALA A 54 -7.94 -5.81 -11.74
CA ALA A 54 -8.09 -7.25 -11.70
C ALA A 54 -9.52 -7.62 -12.05
N ARG A 55 -9.65 -8.65 -12.84
CA ARG A 55 -10.96 -9.22 -13.06
C ARG A 55 -11.30 -10.09 -11.89
N PRO A 56 -12.58 -10.19 -11.57
CA PRO A 56 -12.97 -11.10 -10.51
C PRO A 56 -12.44 -12.48 -10.81
N ALA A 57 -11.77 -13.06 -9.85
CA ALA A 57 -11.26 -14.40 -9.99
C ALA A 57 -12.41 -15.37 -9.95
N GLY A 58 -12.30 -16.45 -10.69
CA GLY A 58 -13.28 -17.49 -10.62
C GLY A 58 -13.30 -18.12 -9.24
N PRO A 59 -14.40 -18.75 -8.90
CA PRO A 59 -14.50 -19.42 -7.61
C PRO A 59 -13.38 -20.46 -7.49
N GLY A 60 -12.82 -20.54 -6.32
CA GLY A 60 -11.77 -21.50 -6.06
C GLY A 60 -10.39 -21.05 -6.47
N ARG A 61 -10.28 -19.94 -7.16
CA ARG A 61 -9.00 -19.43 -7.54
C ARG A 61 -8.38 -18.77 -6.34
N ARG A 62 -7.48 -19.45 -5.74
CA ARG A 62 -6.84 -18.93 -4.56
C ARG A 62 -5.37 -18.78 -4.81
N THR A 63 -4.86 -17.66 -4.41
CA THR A 63 -3.44 -17.43 -4.55
C THR A 63 -2.86 -17.10 -3.20
N ARG A 64 -3.18 -17.93 -2.25
CA ARG A 64 -2.81 -17.66 -0.88
C ARG A 64 -1.34 -17.35 -0.70
N ALA A 65 -0.51 -18.01 -1.45
CA ALA A 65 0.92 -17.79 -1.30
C ALA A 65 1.40 -16.57 -2.05
N THR A 66 0.53 -15.93 -2.80
CA THR A 66 0.94 -14.82 -3.64
C THR A 66 0.73 -13.52 -2.90
N SER A 67 1.80 -12.76 -2.75
CA SER A 67 1.69 -11.47 -2.09
C SER A 67 1.02 -10.46 -3.02
N VAL A 68 0.55 -9.38 -2.41
CA VAL A 68 -0.01 -8.27 -3.17
C VAL A 68 1.02 -7.75 -4.17
N TRP A 69 2.28 -7.69 -3.78
CA TRP A 69 3.32 -7.17 -4.65
C TRP A 69 3.55 -8.05 -5.86
N SER A 70 3.50 -9.36 -5.68
CA SER A 70 3.63 -10.28 -6.79
C SER A 70 2.45 -10.16 -7.76
N LEU A 71 1.25 -10.01 -7.20
CA LEU A 71 0.08 -9.81 -8.05
C LEU A 71 0.17 -8.50 -8.80
N LEU A 72 0.68 -7.46 -8.17
CA LEU A 72 0.80 -6.16 -8.82
C LEU A 72 1.70 -6.24 -10.05
N VAL A 73 2.80 -6.97 -9.95
CA VAL A 73 3.68 -7.14 -11.11
C VAL A 73 2.95 -7.79 -12.26
N LEU A 74 2.09 -8.77 -11.97
CA LEU A 74 1.35 -9.47 -13.02
C LEU A 74 0.25 -8.62 -13.63
N VAL A 75 -0.47 -7.88 -12.80
CA VAL A 75 -1.65 -7.14 -13.24
C VAL A 75 -1.28 -5.77 -13.79
N ALA A 76 -0.28 -5.15 -13.23
CA ALA A 76 0.11 -3.79 -13.58
C ALA A 76 1.63 -3.70 -13.65
N PRO A 77 2.22 -4.31 -14.70
CA PRO A 77 3.68 -4.40 -14.78
C PRO A 77 4.40 -3.05 -14.81
N GLU A 78 3.71 -1.99 -15.16
CA GLU A 78 4.32 -0.67 -15.13
C GLU A 78 4.69 -0.23 -13.72
N PHE A 79 4.17 -0.92 -12.69
CA PHE A 79 4.49 -0.62 -11.30
C PHE A 79 5.49 -1.62 -10.71
N SER A 80 6.16 -2.40 -11.56
CA SER A 80 7.04 -3.46 -11.08
C SER A 80 8.16 -2.96 -10.19
N ASP A 81 8.73 -1.80 -10.51
CA ASP A 81 9.81 -1.26 -9.69
C ASP A 81 9.31 -0.92 -8.30
N TRP A 82 8.12 -0.33 -8.22
CA TRP A 82 7.51 -0.04 -6.93
C TRP A 82 7.25 -1.33 -6.15
N ALA A 83 6.70 -2.33 -6.84
CA ALA A 83 6.39 -3.60 -6.21
C ALA A 83 7.65 -4.26 -5.65
N GLY A 84 8.74 -4.24 -6.42
CA GLY A 84 9.99 -4.81 -5.95
C GLY A 84 10.53 -4.10 -4.72
N TYR A 85 10.45 -2.78 -4.74
CA TYR A 85 10.94 -2.00 -3.62
C TYR A 85 10.17 -2.32 -2.34
N PHE A 86 8.84 -2.31 -2.41
CA PHE A 86 8.04 -2.55 -1.21
C PHE A 86 8.09 -4.01 -0.78
N ALA A 87 8.21 -4.93 -1.72
CA ALA A 87 8.32 -6.34 -1.38
C ALA A 87 9.55 -6.60 -0.51
N LEU A 88 10.65 -5.89 -0.79
CA LEU A 88 11.85 -6.04 0.02
C LEU A 88 11.63 -5.60 1.46
N GLY A 89 10.72 -4.68 1.68
CA GLY A 89 10.46 -4.19 3.02
C GLY A 89 9.53 -5.05 3.85
N ALA A 90 8.92 -6.06 3.25
CA ALA A 90 7.90 -6.83 3.96
C ALA A 90 8.47 -7.56 5.18
N GLY A 91 9.69 -8.07 5.08
CA GLY A 91 10.31 -8.74 6.22
C GLY A 91 10.59 -7.80 7.37
N LYS A 92 11.08 -6.61 7.07
CA LYS A 92 11.32 -5.62 8.11
C LYS A 92 10.02 -5.16 8.75
N ARG A 93 8.97 -5.00 7.94
CA ARG A 93 7.69 -4.64 8.51
C ARG A 93 7.22 -5.70 9.49
N ALA A 94 7.30 -6.97 9.09
CA ALA A 94 6.87 -8.06 9.97
C ALA A 94 7.67 -8.10 11.26
N ALA A 95 8.99 -7.90 11.16
CA ALA A 95 9.85 -7.90 12.35
C ALA A 95 9.51 -6.73 13.25
N ALA A 96 9.27 -5.55 12.68
CA ALA A 96 8.92 -4.39 13.46
C ALA A 96 7.57 -4.57 14.17
N GLU A 97 6.61 -5.15 13.47
CA GLU A 97 5.30 -5.42 14.06
C GLU A 97 5.40 -6.44 15.18
N ALA A 98 6.35 -7.36 15.08
CA ALA A 98 6.58 -8.34 16.13
C ALA A 98 7.35 -7.77 17.31
N GLY A 99 7.74 -6.51 17.25
CA GLY A 99 8.39 -5.85 18.37
C GLY A 99 9.89 -6.04 18.42
N ILE A 100 10.50 -6.51 17.33
CA ILE A 100 11.95 -6.67 17.31
C ILE A 100 12.57 -5.29 17.29
N PRO A 101 13.41 -4.94 18.29
CA PRO A 101 13.95 -3.59 18.38
C PRO A 101 15.03 -3.34 17.34
N GLN A 102 15.11 -2.10 16.91
CA GLN A 102 16.20 -1.63 16.07
C GLN A 102 16.35 -2.35 14.74
N VAL A 103 15.27 -2.96 14.28
CA VAL A 103 15.28 -3.61 12.98
C VAL A 103 15.20 -2.58 11.85
N VAL A 104 14.73 -1.38 12.18
CA VAL A 104 14.56 -0.30 11.22
C VAL A 104 15.21 0.95 11.79
N SER A 105 16.02 1.62 10.98
CA SER A 105 16.60 2.89 11.37
C SER A 105 15.62 4.03 11.09
N ALA A 106 15.89 5.19 11.69
CA ALA A 106 15.08 6.37 11.44
C ALA A 106 15.10 6.72 9.95
N ARG A 107 16.27 6.60 9.34
CA ARG A 107 16.38 6.93 7.92
C ARG A 107 15.60 5.98 7.06
N GLU A 108 15.64 4.69 7.38
CA GLU A 108 14.87 3.71 6.62
C GLU A 108 13.38 3.98 6.73
N ALA A 109 12.92 4.35 7.92
CA ALA A 109 11.52 4.66 8.11
C ALA A 109 11.12 5.90 7.31
N ASP A 110 11.94 6.94 7.37
CA ASP A 110 11.63 8.17 6.64
C ASP A 110 11.68 7.97 5.14
N ASP A 111 12.62 7.18 4.67
CA ASP A 111 12.70 6.87 3.24
C ASP A 111 11.46 6.11 2.77
N LEU A 112 10.99 5.18 3.61
CA LEU A 112 9.81 4.43 3.24
C LEU A 112 8.56 5.31 3.23
N VAL A 113 8.45 6.23 4.18
CA VAL A 113 7.34 7.18 4.18
C VAL A 113 7.33 7.96 2.86
N ARG A 114 8.48 8.46 2.45
CA ARG A 114 8.57 9.23 1.21
C ARG A 114 8.21 8.38 0.00
N ALA A 115 8.71 7.16 -0.04
CA ALA A 115 8.39 6.26 -1.14
C ALA A 115 6.91 5.94 -1.18
N ALA A 116 6.30 5.69 -0.01
CA ALA A 116 4.88 5.40 0.05
C ALA A 116 4.06 6.59 -0.41
N GLU A 117 4.46 7.80 -0.02
CA GLU A 117 3.77 9.00 -0.48
C GLU A 117 3.79 9.11 -1.99
N GLN A 118 4.94 8.87 -2.59
CA GLN A 118 5.06 8.93 -4.03
C GLN A 118 4.24 7.84 -4.70
N PHE A 119 4.27 6.64 -4.15
CA PHE A 119 3.52 5.54 -4.74
C PHE A 119 2.02 5.78 -4.67
N VAL A 120 1.53 6.27 -3.53
CA VAL A 120 0.11 6.59 -3.43
C VAL A 120 -0.27 7.65 -4.45
N ALA A 121 0.57 8.66 -4.63
CA ALA A 121 0.29 9.70 -5.62
C ALA A 121 0.27 9.14 -7.04
N VAL A 122 1.20 8.23 -7.35
CA VAL A 122 1.25 7.60 -8.66
C VAL A 122 0.00 6.74 -8.87
N ALA A 123 -0.42 6.02 -7.83
CA ALA A 123 -1.62 5.20 -7.93
C ALA A 123 -2.86 6.07 -8.15
N GLU A 124 -2.97 7.16 -7.40
CA GLU A 124 -4.09 8.08 -7.58
C GLU A 124 -4.12 8.62 -9.01
N SER A 125 -2.98 9.01 -9.50
CA SER A 125 -2.89 9.57 -10.84
C SER A 125 -3.26 8.53 -11.89
N SER A 126 -2.79 7.31 -11.70
CA SER A 126 -3.07 6.21 -12.63
C SER A 126 -4.56 5.92 -12.72
N LEU A 127 -5.28 6.11 -11.64
CA LEU A 127 -6.71 5.84 -11.59
C LEU A 127 -7.55 7.09 -11.85
N GLY A 128 -6.91 8.21 -12.13
CA GLY A 128 -7.63 9.46 -12.36
C GLY A 128 -8.27 10.02 -11.10
N LEU A 129 -7.69 9.70 -9.94
CA LEU A 129 -8.28 10.07 -8.66
C LEU A 129 -7.42 11.07 -7.90
N THR A 130 -6.71 11.91 -8.61
CA THR A 130 -5.86 12.87 -7.93
C THR A 130 -6.71 13.77 -7.04
N CYS A 131 -6.18 14.00 -5.86
CA CYS A 131 -6.85 14.89 -4.91
C CYS A 131 -6.26 16.27 -4.95
N GLN A 132 -5.51 16.56 -5.96
CA GLN A 132 -4.84 17.82 -6.05
C GLN A 132 -5.84 18.93 -6.22
N PRO A 133 -5.83 19.94 -5.37
CA PRO A 133 -6.76 21.04 -5.55
C PRO A 133 -6.44 21.77 -6.85
N PRO A 134 -7.45 22.34 -7.46
CA PRO A 134 -7.21 23.09 -8.67
C PRO A 134 -6.25 24.22 -8.36
N LEU A 135 -5.33 24.41 -9.26
CA LEU A 135 -4.40 25.49 -9.08
C LEU A 135 -5.17 26.79 -9.14
N ALA A 136 -4.95 27.59 -8.14
CA ALA A 136 -5.52 28.91 -8.16
C ALA A 136 -4.76 29.66 -9.23
N ALA A 137 -5.31 29.74 -10.34
CA ALA A 137 -4.59 30.40 -11.41
C ALA A 137 -4.66 31.88 -11.23
#